data_4ab40873cb4b39a236fb83d0c28e189f
#
_entry.id   4ab40873cb4b39a236fb83d0c28e189f
#
_cell.length_a   1.000
_cell.length_b   1.000
_cell.length_c   1.000
_cell.angle_alpha   90.00
_cell.angle_beta   90.00
_cell.angle_gamma   90.00
#
_symmetry.space_group_name_H-M   'P 1'
#
loop_
_entity.id
_entity.type
_entity.pdbx_description
1 polymer ?
#
loop_
_entity_poly.entity_id
_entity_poly.type
_entity_poly.pdbx_seq_one_letter_code
_entity_poly.pdbx_strand_id
1 'polypeptide(L)'
;MIVVSNTSPINNLASVNQLNLLQQLYESIIIPEAVYRELTTVPVAGSQEVQTLSWFKKQNITNTKLVENLNLEVDRGEAKAITLALEINAELLLIDERLGRIVASRLGIEFTGVLGVLLEAKSKGLIAQVKPLLDHLRISGFWMREQLYNQVLNLANE
;
A
#
# COMPACT_ATOMS: atom_id res chain seq x y z
N MET A 1 -9.03 -4.82 -12.55
CA MET A 1 -7.85 -5.27 -11.78
C MET A 1 -8.20 -5.40 -10.31
N ILE A 2 -7.82 -6.49 -9.69
CA ILE A 2 -8.08 -6.72 -8.26
C ILE A 2 -6.83 -6.35 -7.48
N VAL A 3 -6.93 -5.31 -6.65
CA VAL A 3 -5.81 -4.78 -5.85
C VAL A 3 -6.20 -4.78 -4.39
N VAL A 4 -5.34 -5.39 -3.56
CA VAL A 4 -5.49 -5.40 -2.10
C VAL A 4 -4.43 -4.47 -1.52
N SER A 5 -4.77 -3.72 -0.48
CA SER A 5 -3.81 -2.85 0.20
C SER A 5 -3.72 -3.12 1.69
N ASN A 6 -2.48 -3.07 2.20
CA ASN A 6 -2.19 -2.96 3.61
C ASN A 6 -2.37 -1.49 4.05
N THR A 7 -2.23 -1.23 5.35
CA THR A 7 -2.46 0.09 5.96
C THR A 7 -1.46 1.15 5.49
N SER A 8 -0.19 0.82 5.48
CA SER A 8 0.90 1.79 5.29
C SER A 8 0.87 2.53 3.94
N PRO A 9 0.64 1.85 2.80
CA PRO A 9 0.57 2.58 1.52
C PRO A 9 -0.55 3.61 1.48
N ILE A 10 -1.72 3.29 2.06
CA ILE A 10 -2.86 4.22 2.12
C ILE A 10 -2.50 5.41 3.01
N ASN A 11 -1.98 5.15 4.19
CA ASN A 11 -1.60 6.20 5.14
C ASN A 11 -0.54 7.12 4.55
N ASN A 12 0.49 6.57 3.94
CA ASN A 12 1.58 7.35 3.35
C ASN A 12 1.12 8.20 2.18
N LEU A 13 0.33 7.66 1.27
CA LEU A 13 -0.20 8.44 0.14
C LEU A 13 -1.14 9.54 0.62
N ALA A 14 -1.98 9.26 1.61
CA ALA A 14 -2.88 10.25 2.18
C ALA A 14 -2.10 11.38 2.86
N SER A 15 -0.99 11.07 3.53
CA SER A 15 -0.18 12.07 4.22
C SER A 15 0.48 13.09 3.28
N VAL A 16 0.61 12.76 2.00
CA VAL A 16 1.15 13.67 0.98
C VAL A 16 0.07 14.09 -0.03
N ASN A 17 -1.19 13.92 0.32
CA ASN A 17 -2.36 14.31 -0.48
C ASN A 17 -2.38 13.66 -1.87
N GLN A 18 -1.93 12.42 -1.97
CA GLN A 18 -1.85 11.69 -3.24
C GLN A 18 -2.65 10.38 -3.23
N LEU A 19 -3.59 10.23 -2.30
CA LEU A 19 -4.35 9.00 -2.19
C LEU A 19 -5.17 8.68 -3.44
N ASN A 20 -5.65 9.71 -4.13
CA ASN A 20 -6.44 9.54 -5.35
C ASN A 20 -5.65 8.89 -6.50
N LEU A 21 -4.32 8.85 -6.43
CA LEU A 21 -3.52 8.10 -7.41
C LEU A 21 -3.93 6.63 -7.46
N LEU A 22 -4.34 6.07 -6.32
CA LEU A 22 -4.79 4.68 -6.27
C LEU A 22 -6.03 4.45 -7.13
N GLN A 23 -6.97 5.38 -7.11
CA GLN A 23 -8.15 5.31 -7.96
C GLN A 23 -7.78 5.48 -9.44
N GLN A 24 -6.91 6.45 -9.72
CA GLN A 24 -6.48 6.72 -11.11
C GLN A 24 -5.71 5.54 -11.72
N LEU A 25 -4.91 4.84 -10.91
CA LEU A 25 -4.11 3.71 -11.38
C LEU A 25 -4.90 2.39 -11.40
N TYR A 26 -5.74 2.14 -10.40
CA TYR A 26 -6.30 0.81 -10.14
C TYR A 26 -7.82 0.77 -10.08
N GLU A 27 -8.51 1.89 -10.18
CA GLU A 27 -9.95 2.06 -10.13
C GLU A 27 -10.56 1.81 -8.75
N SER A 28 -10.27 0.70 -8.10
CA SER A 28 -10.76 0.40 -6.76
C SER A 28 -9.70 -0.35 -5.96
N ILE A 29 -9.79 -0.23 -4.63
CA ILE A 29 -8.87 -0.86 -3.69
C ILE A 29 -9.70 -1.68 -2.71
N ILE A 30 -9.29 -2.93 -2.50
CA ILE A 30 -9.92 -3.82 -1.51
C ILE A 30 -9.02 -3.87 -0.28
N ILE A 31 -9.61 -3.68 0.89
CA ILE A 31 -8.88 -3.72 2.16
C ILE A 31 -9.51 -4.73 3.12
N PRO A 32 -8.69 -5.47 3.86
CA PRO A 32 -9.20 -6.32 4.94
C PRO A 32 -9.87 -5.49 6.04
N GLU A 33 -10.78 -6.08 6.77
CA GLU A 33 -11.40 -5.45 7.94
C GLU A 33 -10.37 -4.90 8.93
N ALA A 34 -9.27 -5.64 9.14
CA ALA A 34 -8.20 -5.22 10.05
C ALA A 34 -7.53 -3.92 9.59
N VAL A 35 -7.31 -3.76 8.29
CA VAL A 35 -6.73 -2.54 7.71
C VAL A 35 -7.70 -1.38 7.88
N TYR A 36 -8.98 -1.60 7.63
CA TYR A 36 -10.01 -0.60 7.85
C TYR A 36 -10.00 -0.12 9.31
N ARG A 37 -9.93 -1.05 10.27
CA ARG A 37 -9.87 -0.71 11.70
C ARG A 37 -8.62 0.07 12.06
N GLU A 38 -7.46 -0.32 11.57
CA GLU A 38 -6.21 0.42 11.82
C GLU A 38 -6.31 1.86 11.35
N LEU A 39 -6.95 2.09 10.20
CA LEU A 39 -7.08 3.42 9.63
C LEU A 39 -8.17 4.25 10.30
N THR A 40 -9.16 3.64 10.95
CA THR A 40 -10.33 4.33 11.48
C THR A 40 -10.41 4.40 13.01
N THR A 41 -9.61 3.60 13.73
CA THR A 41 -9.61 3.58 15.20
C THR A 41 -9.05 4.88 15.79
N VAL A 42 -8.01 5.43 15.16
CA VAL A 42 -7.44 6.73 15.54
C VAL A 42 -7.43 7.64 14.31
N PRO A 43 -7.49 8.97 14.50
CA PRO A 43 -7.50 9.91 13.36
C PRO A 43 -6.11 10.01 12.73
N VAL A 44 -5.85 9.16 11.74
CA VAL A 44 -4.63 9.17 10.94
C VAL A 44 -4.94 9.59 9.50
N ALA A 45 -3.91 9.92 8.73
CA ALA A 45 -4.10 10.23 7.32
C ALA A 45 -4.68 9.01 6.59
N GLY A 46 -5.74 9.22 5.82
CA GLY A 46 -6.49 8.17 5.13
C GLY A 46 -7.74 7.71 5.87
N SER A 47 -7.91 8.09 7.15
CA SER A 47 -9.03 7.67 7.99
C SER A 47 -10.39 8.04 7.39
N GLN A 48 -10.56 9.29 6.97
CA GLN A 48 -11.81 9.77 6.39
C GLN A 48 -12.05 9.17 5.02
N GLU A 49 -11.02 9.10 4.21
CA GLU A 49 -11.12 8.64 2.83
C GLU A 49 -11.58 7.19 2.74
N VAL A 50 -11.05 6.28 3.57
CA VAL A 50 -11.49 4.87 3.54
C VAL A 50 -12.93 4.68 3.99
N GLN A 51 -13.46 5.64 4.75
CA GLN A 51 -14.85 5.61 5.22
C GLN A 51 -15.83 6.19 4.21
N THR A 52 -15.40 7.16 3.41
CA THR A 52 -16.30 7.97 2.58
C THR A 52 -16.17 7.73 1.09
N LEU A 53 -14.98 7.35 0.60
CA LEU A 53 -14.77 7.15 -0.82
C LEU A 53 -15.27 5.77 -1.26
N SER A 54 -16.13 5.75 -2.27
CA SER A 54 -16.81 4.53 -2.74
C SER A 54 -15.87 3.50 -3.38
N TRP A 55 -14.68 3.92 -3.81
CA TRP A 55 -13.73 3.02 -4.46
C TRP A 55 -12.84 2.25 -3.48
N PHE A 56 -12.94 2.51 -2.17
CA PHE A 56 -12.42 1.63 -1.13
C PHE A 56 -13.47 0.60 -0.77
N LYS A 57 -13.13 -0.68 -0.86
CA LYS A 57 -14.02 -1.79 -0.58
C LYS A 57 -13.44 -2.65 0.53
N LYS A 58 -14.22 -2.88 1.56
CA LYS A 58 -13.84 -3.68 2.71
C LYS A 58 -14.26 -5.13 2.49
N GLN A 59 -13.37 -6.08 2.78
CA GLN A 59 -13.67 -7.50 2.64
C GLN A 59 -13.01 -8.29 3.76
N ASN A 60 -13.74 -9.29 4.30
CA ASN A 60 -13.22 -10.15 5.34
C ASN A 60 -12.41 -11.30 4.74
N ILE A 61 -11.39 -11.74 5.48
CA ILE A 61 -10.66 -12.96 5.15
C ILE A 61 -11.46 -14.16 5.65
N THR A 62 -11.24 -15.31 5.04
CA THR A 62 -11.86 -16.57 5.46
C THR A 62 -10.83 -17.58 5.97
N ASN A 63 -9.63 -17.59 5.42
CA ASN A 63 -8.57 -18.53 5.79
C ASN A 63 -7.81 -18.07 7.04
N THR A 64 -8.44 -18.24 8.21
CA THR A 64 -7.84 -17.86 9.50
C THR A 64 -6.57 -18.65 9.82
N LYS A 65 -6.49 -19.89 9.34
CA LYS A 65 -5.32 -20.75 9.54
C LYS A 65 -4.08 -20.17 8.86
N LEU A 66 -4.24 -19.67 7.64
CA LEU A 66 -3.15 -19.02 6.91
C LEU A 66 -2.71 -17.74 7.64
N VAL A 67 -3.66 -16.95 8.14
CA VAL A 67 -3.34 -15.76 8.93
C VAL A 67 -2.47 -16.13 10.13
N GLU A 68 -2.83 -17.16 10.90
CA GLU A 68 -2.04 -17.58 12.07
C GLU A 68 -0.64 -18.03 11.66
N ASN A 69 -0.50 -18.76 10.55
CA ASN A 69 0.82 -19.17 10.06
C ASN A 69 1.67 -17.98 9.64
N LEU A 70 1.11 -17.05 8.88
CA LEU A 70 1.83 -15.86 8.42
C LEU A 70 2.19 -14.92 9.57
N ASN A 71 1.37 -14.89 10.62
CA ASN A 71 1.61 -14.05 11.79
C ASN A 71 2.84 -14.45 12.59
N LEU A 72 3.44 -15.60 12.30
CA LEU A 72 4.74 -15.98 12.84
C LEU A 72 5.89 -15.17 12.23
N GLU A 73 5.69 -14.62 11.06
CA GLU A 73 6.75 -13.90 10.32
C GLU A 73 6.45 -12.41 10.14
N VAL A 74 5.19 -12.03 10.06
CA VAL A 74 4.73 -10.65 9.83
C VAL A 74 3.68 -10.28 10.86
N ASP A 75 3.35 -8.98 10.98
CA ASP A 75 2.29 -8.59 11.90
C ASP A 75 0.92 -9.06 11.41
N ARG A 76 -0.08 -8.94 12.28
CA ARG A 76 -1.42 -9.48 12.01
C ARG A 76 -2.12 -8.77 10.85
N GLY A 77 -1.95 -7.45 10.73
CA GLY A 77 -2.52 -6.70 9.62
C GLY A 77 -1.92 -7.10 8.28
N GLU A 78 -0.60 -7.25 8.23
CA GLU A 78 0.10 -7.73 7.05
C GLU A 78 -0.32 -9.14 6.68
N ALA A 79 -0.40 -10.03 7.69
CA ALA A 79 -0.84 -11.41 7.48
C ALA A 79 -2.24 -11.46 6.86
N LYS A 80 -3.15 -10.61 7.30
CA LYS A 80 -4.51 -10.54 6.76
C LYS A 80 -4.53 -9.98 5.33
N ALA A 81 -3.73 -8.96 5.05
CA ALA A 81 -3.65 -8.40 3.70
C ALA A 81 -3.10 -9.43 2.70
N ILE A 82 -2.05 -10.15 3.08
CA ILE A 82 -1.47 -11.21 2.25
C ILE A 82 -2.48 -12.34 2.04
N THR A 83 -3.14 -12.76 3.11
CA THR A 83 -4.16 -13.82 3.04
C THR A 83 -5.30 -13.43 2.11
N LEU A 84 -5.81 -12.20 2.24
CA LEU A 84 -6.88 -11.73 1.37
C LEU A 84 -6.44 -11.71 -0.09
N ALA A 85 -5.22 -11.23 -0.36
CA ALA A 85 -4.68 -11.22 -1.72
C ALA A 85 -4.66 -12.62 -2.34
N LEU A 86 -4.29 -13.65 -1.55
CA LEU A 86 -4.32 -15.04 -2.02
C LEU A 86 -5.75 -15.55 -2.25
N GLU A 87 -6.65 -15.28 -1.30
CA GLU A 87 -8.03 -15.78 -1.39
C GLU A 87 -8.77 -15.28 -2.62
N ILE A 88 -8.56 -14.04 -3.00
CA ILE A 88 -9.28 -13.43 -4.12
C ILE A 88 -8.45 -13.34 -5.39
N ASN A 89 -7.28 -13.97 -5.40
CA ASN A 89 -6.36 -13.95 -6.54
C ASN A 89 -6.07 -12.51 -6.99
N ALA A 90 -5.69 -11.66 -6.06
CA ALA A 90 -5.37 -10.27 -6.35
C ALA A 90 -4.21 -10.19 -7.34
N GLU A 91 -4.34 -9.30 -8.31
CA GLU A 91 -3.30 -9.04 -9.29
C GLU A 91 -2.16 -8.22 -8.72
N LEU A 92 -2.45 -7.47 -7.64
CA LEU A 92 -1.47 -6.62 -6.99
C LEU A 92 -1.78 -6.47 -5.49
N LEU A 93 -0.74 -6.51 -4.66
CA LEU A 93 -0.81 -6.21 -3.25
C LEU A 93 0.04 -4.95 -2.98
N LEU A 94 -0.58 -3.95 -2.34
CA LEU A 94 0.14 -2.76 -1.91
C LEU A 94 0.64 -2.99 -0.49
N ILE A 95 1.97 -3.02 -0.34
CA ILE A 95 2.61 -3.31 0.95
C ILE A 95 4.00 -2.67 0.99
N ASP A 96 4.31 -1.95 2.05
CA ASP A 96 5.59 -1.27 2.21
C ASP A 96 6.59 -2.04 3.07
N GLU A 97 6.10 -2.81 4.05
CA GLU A 97 6.95 -3.48 5.04
C GLU A 97 7.84 -4.54 4.41
N ARG A 98 9.13 -4.54 4.78
CA ARG A 98 10.13 -5.44 4.20
C ARG A 98 9.76 -6.91 4.37
N LEU A 99 9.39 -7.32 5.59
CA LEU A 99 9.05 -8.72 5.87
C LEU A 99 7.80 -9.16 5.10
N GLY A 100 6.79 -8.30 5.03
CA GLY A 100 5.59 -8.58 4.26
C GLY A 100 5.88 -8.76 2.78
N ARG A 101 6.77 -7.94 2.21
CA ARG A 101 7.18 -8.05 0.81
C ARG A 101 7.94 -9.34 0.53
N ILE A 102 8.79 -9.77 1.47
CA ILE A 102 9.51 -11.05 1.36
C ILE A 102 8.51 -12.21 1.33
N VAL A 103 7.54 -12.20 2.23
CA VAL A 103 6.52 -13.26 2.28
C VAL A 103 5.65 -13.24 1.03
N ALA A 104 5.22 -12.07 0.58
CA ALA A 104 4.43 -11.93 -0.65
C ALA A 104 5.17 -12.49 -1.86
N SER A 105 6.46 -12.17 -1.99
CA SER A 105 7.31 -12.70 -3.05
C SER A 105 7.39 -14.22 -3.02
N ARG A 106 7.61 -14.78 -1.83
CA ARG A 106 7.69 -16.23 -1.64
C ARG A 106 6.38 -16.93 -2.05
N LEU A 107 5.25 -16.28 -1.84
CA LEU A 107 3.93 -16.83 -2.17
C LEU A 107 3.49 -16.52 -3.61
N GLY A 108 4.34 -15.89 -4.40
CA GLY A 108 4.05 -15.60 -5.80
C GLY A 108 3.06 -14.44 -6.01
N ILE A 109 2.92 -13.55 -5.02
CA ILE A 109 2.03 -12.39 -5.11
C ILE A 109 2.82 -11.21 -5.67
N GLU A 110 2.32 -10.59 -6.73
CA GLU A 110 2.87 -9.33 -7.23
C GLU A 110 2.57 -8.23 -6.21
N PHE A 111 3.57 -7.41 -5.91
CA PHE A 111 3.41 -6.35 -4.93
C PHE A 111 4.13 -5.06 -5.35
N THR A 112 3.68 -3.95 -4.78
CA THR A 112 4.37 -2.66 -4.85
C THR A 112 4.11 -1.89 -3.55
N GLY A 113 4.92 -0.86 -3.31
CA GLY A 113 4.74 0.03 -2.16
C GLY A 113 4.49 1.46 -2.63
N VAL A 114 4.52 2.41 -1.69
CA VAL A 114 4.25 3.81 -1.98
C VAL A 114 5.21 4.37 -3.04
N LEU A 115 6.48 3.99 -2.99
CA LEU A 115 7.48 4.48 -3.96
C LEU A 115 7.19 3.97 -5.36
N GLY A 116 6.82 2.70 -5.49
CA GLY A 116 6.43 2.11 -6.77
C GLY A 116 5.18 2.75 -7.36
N VAL A 117 4.21 3.07 -6.50
CA VAL A 117 2.99 3.79 -6.92
C VAL A 117 3.34 5.16 -7.50
N LEU A 118 4.23 5.91 -6.85
CA LEU A 118 4.65 7.22 -7.35
C LEU A 118 5.38 7.11 -8.68
N LEU A 119 6.27 6.12 -8.83
CA LEU A 119 6.98 5.90 -10.09
C LEU A 119 6.01 5.55 -11.22
N GLU A 120 5.05 4.69 -10.95
CA GLU A 120 4.03 4.32 -11.93
C GLU A 120 3.16 5.52 -12.31
N ALA A 121 2.78 6.33 -11.32
CA ALA A 121 2.00 7.54 -11.57
C ALA A 121 2.74 8.53 -12.47
N LYS A 122 4.04 8.71 -12.26
CA LYS A 122 4.85 9.54 -13.14
C LYS A 122 4.92 8.97 -14.56
N SER A 123 5.18 7.67 -14.66
CA SER A 123 5.24 6.98 -15.96
C SER A 123 3.97 7.16 -16.78
N LYS A 124 2.83 7.24 -16.12
CA LYS A 124 1.52 7.43 -16.77
C LYS A 124 1.10 8.89 -16.89
N GLY A 125 1.97 9.82 -16.53
CA GLY A 125 1.68 11.25 -16.66
C GLY A 125 0.71 11.79 -15.61
N LEU A 126 0.43 11.06 -14.54
CA LEU A 126 -0.49 11.51 -13.50
C LEU A 126 0.15 12.51 -12.54
N ILE A 127 1.47 12.47 -12.41
CA ILE A 127 2.26 13.47 -11.68
C ILE A 127 3.44 13.90 -12.54
N ALA A 128 3.87 15.15 -12.37
CA ALA A 128 4.98 15.72 -13.15
C ALA A 128 6.34 15.30 -12.61
N GLN A 129 6.48 15.27 -11.27
CA GLN A 129 7.75 14.97 -10.59
C GLN A 129 7.50 14.13 -9.35
N VAL A 130 8.42 13.20 -9.10
CA VAL A 130 8.39 12.35 -7.91
C VAL A 130 9.11 13.03 -6.74
N LYS A 131 10.17 13.79 -7.02
CA LYS A 131 11.03 14.39 -5.99
C LYS A 131 10.29 15.19 -4.90
N PRO A 132 9.38 16.13 -5.25
CA PRO A 132 8.66 16.88 -4.21
C PRO A 132 7.85 15.97 -3.28
N LEU A 133 7.30 14.88 -3.82
CA LEU A 133 6.51 13.92 -3.03
C LEU A 133 7.40 13.06 -2.14
N LEU A 134 8.59 12.67 -2.61
CA LEU A 134 9.57 11.98 -1.77
C LEU A 134 10.01 12.85 -0.60
N ASP A 135 10.28 14.13 -0.86
CA ASP A 135 10.67 15.07 0.19
C ASP A 135 9.55 15.24 1.22
N HIS A 136 8.31 15.33 0.77
CA HIS A 136 7.14 15.43 1.64
C HIS A 136 6.94 14.13 2.46
N LEU A 137 7.13 12.96 1.85
CA LEU A 137 7.07 11.68 2.57
C LEU A 137 8.07 11.63 3.71
N ARG A 138 9.30 12.08 3.49
CA ARG A 138 10.32 12.14 4.54
C ARG A 138 9.89 13.03 5.71
N ILE A 139 9.33 14.20 5.41
CA ILE A 139 8.83 15.12 6.43
C ILE A 139 7.67 14.48 7.20
N SER A 140 6.85 13.71 6.54
CA SER A 140 5.69 13.02 7.14
C SER A 140 6.06 11.75 7.92
N GLY A 141 7.35 11.41 7.96
CA GLY A 141 7.83 10.29 8.77
C GLY A 141 8.14 9.01 8.01
N PHE A 142 8.01 9.00 6.68
CA PHE A 142 8.39 7.83 5.87
C PHE A 142 9.91 7.78 5.76
N TRP A 143 10.52 6.82 6.47
CA TRP A 143 11.97 6.68 6.47
C TRP A 143 12.46 5.97 5.22
N MET A 144 13.49 6.52 4.59
CA MET A 144 14.21 5.89 3.49
C MET A 144 15.69 6.25 3.55
N ARG A 145 16.54 5.31 3.17
CA ARG A 145 17.98 5.55 3.03
C ARG A 145 18.23 6.52 1.89
N GLU A 146 19.30 7.31 2.01
CA GLU A 146 19.71 8.21 0.94
C GLU A 146 19.93 7.48 -0.38
N GLN A 147 20.49 6.28 -0.32
CA GLN A 147 20.70 5.45 -1.48
C GLN A 147 19.39 5.09 -2.20
N LEU A 148 18.35 4.73 -1.44
CA LEU A 148 17.03 4.43 -2.00
C LEU A 148 16.40 5.69 -2.59
N TYR A 149 16.49 6.81 -1.89
CA TYR A 149 16.01 8.10 -2.38
C TYR A 149 16.61 8.43 -3.75
N ASN A 150 17.94 8.34 -3.88
CA ASN A 150 18.62 8.61 -5.13
C ASN A 150 18.26 7.60 -6.22
N GLN A 151 18.09 6.35 -5.86
CA GLN A 151 17.70 5.29 -6.80
C GLN A 151 16.30 5.56 -7.38
N VAL A 152 15.35 5.98 -6.54
CA VAL A 152 14.00 6.32 -6.98
C VAL A 152 14.03 7.52 -7.93
N LEU A 153 14.81 8.56 -7.61
CA LEU A 153 14.97 9.70 -8.51
C LEU A 153 15.57 9.30 -9.86
N ASN A 154 16.56 8.43 -9.86
CA ASN A 154 17.13 7.93 -11.12
C ASN A 154 16.10 7.18 -11.95
N LEU A 155 15.29 6.32 -11.33
CA LEU A 155 14.22 5.61 -12.03
C LEU A 155 13.15 6.55 -12.57
N ALA A 156 12.95 7.68 -11.91
CA ALA A 156 12.01 8.73 -12.33
C ALA A 156 12.62 9.70 -13.35
N ASN A 157 13.88 9.55 -13.70
CA ASN A 157 14.62 10.48 -14.55
C ASN A 157 14.71 11.89 -13.94
N GLU A 158 14.91 11.93 -12.65
CA GLU A 158 15.09 13.15 -11.86
C GLU A 158 16.43 13.09 -11.09
#